data_58148d397ca8593d7f09987f5d8770a9
#
_entry.id   58148d397ca8593d7f09987f5d8770a9
#
_cell.length_a   1.000
_cell.length_b   1.000
_cell.length_c   1.000
_cell.angle_alpha   90.00
_cell.angle_beta   90.00
_cell.angle_gamma   90.00
#
_symmetry.space_group_name_H-M   'P 1'
#
loop_
_entity.id
_entity.type
_entity.pdbx_description
1 polymer ?
#
loop_
_entity_poly.entity_id
_entity_poly.type
_entity_poly.pdbx_seq_one_letter_code
_entity_poly.pdbx_strand_id
1 'polypeptide(L)'
;MRTVQLELLRPGEILAERERCSIVYLPVGPLEWHGPAMPYGTDALLAQSLARCAAERTGGVVMPTLFIGTERERPASIPVSYTHLRAHET
;
A
#
# COMPACT_ATOMS: atom_id res chain seq x y z
N MET A 1 -17.15 12.98 5.69
CA MET A 1 -15.74 12.62 5.54
C MET A 1 -15.44 12.33 4.08
N ARG A 2 -14.47 13.00 3.51
CA ARG A 2 -14.14 12.77 2.10
C ARG A 2 -13.27 11.51 1.96
N THR A 3 -13.39 10.86 0.80
CA THR A 3 -12.50 9.73 0.52
C THR A 3 -11.15 10.25 0.04
N VAL A 4 -10.09 9.53 0.42
CA VAL A 4 -8.73 9.88 0.01
C VAL A 4 -8.10 8.80 -0.87
N GLN A 5 -8.81 7.69 -1.08
CA GLN A 5 -8.29 6.59 -1.88
C GLN A 5 -8.42 6.92 -3.36
N LEU A 6 -7.29 7.02 -4.05
CA LEU A 6 -7.25 7.47 -5.43
C LEU A 6 -8.15 6.65 -6.34
N GLU A 7 -8.21 5.33 -6.12
CA GLU A 7 -8.99 4.45 -6.96
C GLU A 7 -10.50 4.69 -6.85
N LEU A 8 -10.92 5.40 -5.81
CA LEU A 8 -12.34 5.72 -5.61
C LEU A 8 -12.68 7.16 -5.98
N LEU A 9 -11.70 7.92 -6.43
CA LEU A 9 -11.90 9.33 -6.77
C LEU A 9 -12.16 9.50 -8.26
N ARG A 10 -12.97 10.49 -8.59
CA ARG A 10 -13.22 10.86 -9.98
C ARG A 10 -12.16 11.88 -10.41
N PRO A 11 -11.89 12.00 -11.74
CA PRO A 11 -10.84 12.91 -12.21
C PRO A 11 -10.98 14.34 -11.68
N GLY A 12 -12.20 14.88 -11.61
CA GLY A 12 -12.39 16.23 -11.09
C GLY A 12 -12.03 16.36 -9.63
N GLU A 13 -12.29 15.31 -8.85
CA GLU A 13 -11.95 15.30 -7.43
C GLU A 13 -10.44 15.23 -7.23
N ILE A 14 -9.75 14.47 -8.09
CA ILE A 14 -8.28 14.38 -8.04
C ILE A 14 -7.66 15.72 -8.36
N LEU A 15 -8.16 16.41 -9.40
CA LEU A 15 -7.65 17.72 -9.77
C LEU A 15 -7.89 18.74 -8.67
N ALA A 16 -9.05 18.70 -8.04
CA ALA A 16 -9.37 19.61 -6.94
C ALA A 16 -8.45 19.39 -5.75
N GLU A 17 -8.17 18.13 -5.44
CA GLU A 17 -7.28 17.83 -4.32
C GLU A 17 -5.85 18.24 -4.64
N ARG A 18 -5.41 18.09 -5.90
CA ARG A 18 -4.07 18.51 -6.30
C ARG A 18 -3.88 20.01 -6.09
N GLU A 19 -4.91 20.80 -6.38
CA GLU A 19 -4.85 22.25 -6.14
C GLU A 19 -4.73 22.56 -4.64
N ARG A 20 -5.40 21.79 -3.80
CA ARG A 20 -5.41 22.01 -2.37
C ARG A 20 -4.18 21.45 -1.69
N CYS A 21 -3.75 20.26 -2.09
CA CYS A 21 -2.62 19.55 -1.49
C CYS A 21 -2.07 18.54 -2.47
N SER A 22 -0.86 18.77 -2.96
CA SER A 22 -0.24 17.94 -4.00
C SER A 22 0.61 16.82 -3.42
N ILE A 23 0.07 16.09 -2.46
CA ILE A 23 0.76 14.96 -1.84
C ILE A 23 0.07 13.67 -2.25
N VAL A 24 0.89 12.68 -2.65
CA VAL A 24 0.42 11.34 -2.98
C VAL A 24 1.15 10.37 -2.07
N TYR A 25 0.38 9.57 -1.34
CA TYR A 25 0.92 8.54 -0.47
C TYR A 25 0.88 7.21 -1.19
N LEU A 26 1.98 6.47 -1.12
CA LEU A 26 2.06 5.13 -1.72
C LEU A 26 2.36 4.11 -0.63
N PRO A 27 1.33 3.43 -0.09
CA PRO A 27 1.57 2.40 0.92
C PRO A 27 2.21 1.17 0.28
N VAL A 28 3.27 0.67 0.90
CA VAL A 28 4.02 -0.47 0.39
C VAL A 28 4.37 -1.37 1.56
N GLY A 29 4.25 -2.67 1.39
CA GLY A 29 4.67 -3.61 2.39
C GLY A 29 4.71 -5.03 1.84
N PRO A 30 5.48 -5.91 2.47
CA PRO A 30 5.60 -7.29 2.03
C PRO A 30 4.43 -8.15 2.50
N LEU A 31 4.30 -9.32 1.90
CA LEU A 31 3.50 -10.40 2.44
C LEU A 31 4.45 -11.26 3.27
N GLU A 32 4.38 -11.11 4.58
CA GLU A 32 5.38 -11.68 5.47
C GLU A 32 4.74 -12.39 6.64
N TRP A 33 5.36 -13.48 7.07
CA TRP A 33 4.87 -14.24 8.20
C TRP A 33 5.20 -13.52 9.50
N HIS A 34 4.19 -13.30 10.32
CA HIS A 34 4.31 -12.66 11.62
C HIS A 34 3.72 -13.52 12.74
N GLY A 35 3.82 -14.82 12.60
CA GLY A 35 3.25 -15.74 13.56
C GLY A 35 1.84 -16.19 13.18
N PRO A 36 1.30 -17.19 13.89
CA PRO A 36 0.03 -17.79 13.49
C PRO A 36 -1.19 -16.90 13.71
N ALA A 37 -1.06 -15.84 14.49
CA ALA A 37 -2.21 -14.98 14.81
C ALA A 37 -2.29 -13.72 13.95
N MET A 38 -1.29 -13.44 13.13
CA MET A 38 -1.23 -12.22 12.34
C MET A 38 -1.37 -12.50 10.85
N PRO A 39 -2.11 -11.69 10.11
CA PRO A 39 -2.20 -11.89 8.66
C PRO A 39 -0.89 -11.54 7.97
N TYR A 40 -0.66 -12.18 6.82
CA TYR A 40 0.55 -11.94 6.02
C TYR A 40 0.68 -10.49 5.57
N GLY A 41 -0.43 -9.82 5.33
CA GLY A 41 -0.43 -8.45 4.85
C GLY A 41 -0.36 -7.39 5.93
N THR A 42 -0.01 -7.76 7.17
CA THR A 42 -0.02 -6.84 8.30
C THR A 42 0.75 -5.55 8.02
N ASP A 43 1.97 -5.66 7.49
CA ASP A 43 2.79 -4.47 7.27
C ASP A 43 2.19 -3.53 6.23
N ALA A 44 1.72 -4.08 5.11
CA ALA A 44 1.13 -3.27 4.05
C ALA A 44 -0.22 -2.69 4.49
N LEU A 45 -1.01 -3.46 5.22
CA LEU A 45 -2.29 -2.97 5.73
C LEU A 45 -2.10 -1.87 6.76
N LEU A 46 -1.06 -1.97 7.58
CA LEU A 46 -0.74 -0.91 8.53
C LEU A 46 -0.29 0.35 7.79
N ALA A 47 0.57 0.19 6.78
CA ALA A 47 1.01 1.32 5.96
C ALA A 47 -0.18 2.00 5.30
N GLN A 48 -1.13 1.23 4.78
CA GLN A 48 -2.35 1.76 4.18
C GLN A 48 -3.15 2.58 5.19
N SER A 49 -3.35 2.03 6.38
CA SER A 49 -4.11 2.72 7.43
C SER A 49 -3.46 4.03 7.83
N LEU A 50 -2.14 4.04 7.98
CA LEU A 50 -1.40 5.25 8.34
C LEU A 50 -1.46 6.29 7.23
N ALA A 51 -1.33 5.86 5.98
CA ALA A 51 -1.40 6.77 4.83
C ALA A 51 -2.79 7.41 4.74
N ARG A 52 -3.84 6.61 4.92
CA ARG A 52 -5.21 7.13 4.88
C ARG A 52 -5.45 8.12 6.00
N CYS A 53 -4.97 7.81 7.20
CA CYS A 53 -5.12 8.71 8.34
C CYS A 53 -4.41 10.04 8.08
N ALA A 54 -3.19 9.99 7.55
CA ALA A 54 -2.43 11.20 7.24
C ALA A 54 -3.14 12.03 6.17
N ALA A 55 -3.61 11.40 5.10
CA ALA A 55 -4.29 12.11 4.02
C ALA A 55 -5.60 12.73 4.48
N GLU A 56 -6.34 12.03 5.33
CA GLU A 56 -7.59 12.54 5.85
C GLU A 56 -7.39 13.77 6.74
N ARG A 57 -6.25 13.84 7.42
CA ARG A 57 -5.97 14.95 8.32
C ARG A 57 -5.30 16.13 7.64
N THR A 58 -4.37 15.89 6.74
CA THR A 58 -3.54 16.94 6.16
C THR A 58 -3.83 17.20 4.69
N GLY A 59 -4.52 16.29 4.01
CA GLY A 59 -4.80 16.40 2.59
C GLY A 59 -3.95 15.48 1.78
N GLY A 60 -4.24 15.41 0.47
CA GLY A 60 -3.56 14.50 -0.43
C GLY A 60 -4.40 13.29 -0.75
N VAL A 61 -3.84 12.38 -1.53
CA VAL A 61 -4.52 11.16 -1.93
C VAL A 61 -3.64 9.96 -1.65
N VAL A 62 -4.27 8.79 -1.54
CA VAL A 62 -3.58 7.54 -1.23
C VAL A 62 -3.72 6.61 -2.43
N MET A 63 -2.59 6.16 -2.97
CA MET A 63 -2.55 5.19 -4.05
C MET A 63 -2.99 3.82 -3.56
N PRO A 64 -3.43 2.94 -4.47
CA PRO A 64 -3.67 1.55 -4.08
C PRO A 64 -2.43 0.94 -3.44
N THR A 65 -2.65 0.17 -2.39
CA THR A 65 -1.55 -0.42 -1.62
C THR A 65 -0.81 -1.46 -2.44
N LEU A 66 0.51 -1.43 -2.40
CA LEU A 66 1.35 -2.41 -3.08
C LEU A 66 1.89 -3.42 -2.06
N PHE A 67 1.52 -4.68 -2.25
CA PHE A 67 1.99 -5.77 -1.41
C PHE A 67 3.24 -6.36 -2.07
N ILE A 68 4.36 -5.66 -1.97
CA ILE A 68 5.62 -6.08 -2.58
C ILE A 68 6.74 -6.02 -1.57
N GLY A 69 7.74 -6.86 -1.77
CA GLY A 69 8.90 -6.94 -0.90
C GLY A 69 9.48 -8.33 -0.95
N THR A 70 10.65 -8.49 -0.37
CA THR A 70 11.30 -9.79 -0.28
C THR A 70 11.62 -10.11 1.17
N GLU A 71 11.26 -11.33 1.57
CA GLU A 71 11.60 -11.85 2.89
C GLU A 71 11.97 -13.31 2.70
N ARG A 72 13.25 -13.60 2.78
CA ARG A 72 13.77 -14.95 2.48
C ARG A 72 14.14 -15.74 3.72
N GLU A 73 14.24 -15.08 4.85
CA GLU A 73 14.73 -15.71 6.06
C GLU A 73 13.68 -16.54 6.77
N ARG A 74 12.41 -16.31 6.46
CA ARG A 74 11.30 -16.98 7.12
C ARG A 74 10.63 -17.92 6.12
N PRO A 75 10.51 -19.22 6.46
CA PRO A 75 10.00 -20.20 5.50
C PRO A 75 8.61 -19.93 4.97
N ALA A 76 7.76 -19.27 5.76
CA ALA A 76 6.37 -19.01 5.37
C ALA A 76 6.15 -17.63 4.75
N SER A 77 7.21 -16.86 4.53
CA SER A 77 7.08 -15.55 3.90
C SER A 77 6.88 -15.68 2.40
N ILE A 78 6.17 -14.71 1.85
CA ILE A 78 5.84 -14.68 0.42
C ILE A 78 6.50 -13.45 -0.22
N PRO A 79 7.66 -13.62 -0.86
CA PRO A 79 8.33 -12.50 -1.53
C PRO A 79 7.73 -12.27 -2.91
N VAL A 80 6.68 -11.46 -2.97
CA VAL A 80 5.87 -11.29 -4.17
C VAL A 80 6.71 -10.88 -5.38
N SER A 81 7.53 -9.84 -5.24
CA SER A 81 8.33 -9.37 -6.37
C SER A 81 9.40 -10.40 -6.77
N TYR A 82 9.99 -11.06 -5.78
CA TYR A 82 10.98 -12.10 -6.06
C TYR A 82 10.34 -13.30 -6.76
N THR A 83 9.16 -13.71 -6.29
CA THR A 83 8.45 -14.82 -6.92
C THR A 83 8.14 -14.49 -8.37
N HIS A 84 7.74 -13.28 -8.65
CA HIS A 84 7.46 -12.85 -10.02
C HIS A 84 8.73 -12.94 -10.90
N LEU A 85 9.84 -12.46 -10.38
CA LEU A 85 11.11 -12.52 -11.11
C LEU A 85 11.55 -13.96 -11.38
N ARG A 86 11.41 -14.83 -10.40
CA ARG A 86 11.76 -16.24 -10.58
C ARG A 86 10.92 -16.92 -11.65
N ALA A 87 9.66 -16.55 -11.74
CA ALA A 87 8.79 -17.10 -12.78
C ALA A 87 9.31 -16.78 -14.17
N HIS A 88 10.01 -15.66 -14.35
CA HIS A 88 10.60 -15.30 -15.63
C HIS A 88 11.96 -15.92 -15.88
N GLU A 89 12.62 -16.39 -14.84
CA GLU A 89 13.91 -17.03 -14.97
C GLU A 89 13.83 -18.45 -15.51
N THR A 90 12.72 -19.11 -15.27
CA THR A 90 12.52 -20.48 -15.69
C THR A 90 11.72 -20.58 -16.97
#